data_6640c813912ab325b559a94dabfa5f37
#
_entry.id   6640c813912ab325b559a94dabfa5f37
#
_cell.length_a   1.000
_cell.length_b   1.000
_cell.length_c   1.000
_cell.angle_alpha   90.00
_cell.angle_beta   90.00
_cell.angle_gamma   90.00
#
_symmetry.space_group_name_H-M   'P 1'
#
loop_
_entity.id
_entity.type
_entity.pdbx_description
1 polymer ?
#
loop_
_entity_poly.entity_id
_entity_poly.type
_entity_poly.pdbx_seq_one_letter_code
_entity_poly.pdbx_strand_id
1 'polypeptide(L)'
;RRSSDLKDISENNQNSFALLDSDFKRRSGEITFLLLNLMLVVFLVTFNYEQFFESIASSKLSAATHERVNAVLFSIFLSIVVVLLYFKGQFNFDSKAKNMKVLAKTWMVLNGFLIVSTLIINSEYIAFFGLTYKRLGVYVFLFLAALSLFFTFRKITKQKSNAYLFNQMIWYCYGVIFLCSVVNWGNLITIYNISVNKGVEPVFLSSLNFNDSSRRQFFLDNNLNGEYAEKLREREINIQKQNSFLSKTL
;
A
#
# COMPACT_ATOMS: atom_id res chain seq x y z
N ARG A 1 -37.85 1.76 50.78
CA ARG A 1 -36.44 1.53 51.14
C ARG A 1 -35.89 0.27 50.46
N ARG A 2 -36.57 -0.90 50.49
CA ARG A 2 -36.05 -2.15 49.90
C ARG A 2 -35.89 -2.13 48.35
N SER A 3 -36.69 -1.34 47.63
CA SER A 3 -36.65 -1.26 46.16
C SER A 3 -35.54 -0.35 45.63
N SER A 4 -35.16 0.70 46.36
CA SER A 4 -34.03 1.56 46.02
C SER A 4 -32.69 0.84 46.20
N ASP A 5 -32.57 0.09 47.32
CA ASP A 5 -31.33 -0.65 47.64
C ASP A 5 -31.03 -1.77 46.60
N LEU A 6 -32.08 -2.42 46.05
CA LEU A 6 -31.95 -3.43 45.01
C LEU A 6 -31.56 -2.82 43.65
N LYS A 7 -32.03 -1.60 43.32
CA LYS A 7 -31.60 -0.87 42.11
C LYS A 7 -30.12 -0.44 42.21
N ASP A 8 -29.71 0.12 43.33
CA ASP A 8 -28.35 0.55 43.56
C ASP A 8 -27.36 -0.62 43.53
N ILE A 9 -27.73 -1.80 44.05
CA ILE A 9 -26.95 -3.03 43.97
C ILE A 9 -26.85 -3.55 42.52
N SER A 10 -27.95 -3.47 41.75
CA SER A 10 -27.93 -3.92 40.34
C SER A 10 -27.13 -3.00 39.44
N GLU A 11 -27.20 -1.67 39.61
CA GLU A 11 -26.39 -0.70 38.88
C GLU A 11 -24.90 -0.81 39.24
N ASN A 12 -24.59 -1.03 40.52
CA ASN A 12 -23.21 -1.21 40.96
C ASN A 12 -22.59 -2.52 40.42
N ASN A 13 -23.35 -3.60 40.34
CA ASN A 13 -22.93 -4.86 39.71
C ASN A 13 -22.74 -4.71 38.20
N GLN A 14 -23.65 -4.06 37.49
CA GLN A 14 -23.48 -3.82 36.04
C GLN A 14 -22.25 -2.95 35.76
N ASN A 15 -22.01 -1.92 36.56
CA ASN A 15 -20.82 -1.06 36.43
C ASN A 15 -19.52 -1.83 36.74
N SER A 16 -19.54 -2.73 37.75
CA SER A 16 -18.35 -3.56 38.06
C SER A 16 -18.04 -4.58 36.98
N PHE A 17 -19.04 -5.24 36.38
CA PHE A 17 -18.86 -6.15 35.24
C PHE A 17 -18.35 -5.41 33.99
N ALA A 18 -18.86 -4.21 33.71
CA ALA A 18 -18.39 -3.38 32.59
C ALA A 18 -16.94 -2.92 32.78
N LEU A 19 -16.52 -2.60 34.01
CA LEU A 19 -15.14 -2.25 34.34
C LEU A 19 -14.19 -3.44 34.23
N LEU A 20 -14.60 -4.62 34.70
CA LEU A 20 -13.82 -5.87 34.57
C LEU A 20 -13.64 -6.25 33.11
N ASP A 21 -14.68 -6.15 32.29
CA ASP A 21 -14.59 -6.41 30.85
C ASP A 21 -13.66 -5.41 30.13
N SER A 22 -13.68 -4.14 30.52
CA SER A 22 -12.80 -3.10 30.01
C SER A 22 -11.34 -3.35 30.39
N ASP A 23 -11.03 -3.73 31.64
CA ASP A 23 -9.69 -4.02 32.09
C ASP A 23 -9.13 -5.30 31.45
N PHE A 24 -9.96 -6.33 31.27
CA PHE A 24 -9.57 -7.53 30.53
C PHE A 24 -9.22 -7.22 29.08
N LYS A 25 -10.07 -6.48 28.37
CA LYS A 25 -9.84 -6.06 26.97
C LYS A 25 -8.58 -5.20 26.83
N ARG A 26 -8.29 -4.32 27.80
CA ARG A 26 -7.09 -3.51 27.82
C ARG A 26 -5.83 -4.38 27.95
N ARG A 27 -5.80 -5.30 28.93
CA ARG A 27 -4.65 -6.23 29.12
C ARG A 27 -4.45 -7.14 27.92
N SER A 28 -5.52 -7.68 27.36
CA SER A 28 -5.48 -8.45 26.12
C SER A 28 -4.89 -7.63 24.98
N GLY A 29 -5.29 -6.37 24.82
CA GLY A 29 -4.74 -5.46 23.82
C GLY A 29 -3.26 -5.16 24.02
N GLU A 30 -2.82 -4.95 25.25
CA GLU A 30 -1.40 -4.74 25.59
C GLU A 30 -0.55 -5.95 25.22
N ILE A 31 -0.99 -7.15 25.58
CA ILE A 31 -0.30 -8.40 25.24
C ILE A 31 -0.27 -8.60 23.71
N THR A 32 -1.39 -8.38 23.04
CA THR A 32 -1.48 -8.50 21.58
C THR A 32 -0.50 -7.55 20.88
N PHE A 33 -0.51 -6.25 21.22
CA PHE A 33 0.42 -5.31 20.61
C PHE A 33 1.89 -5.59 20.97
N LEU A 34 2.18 -6.12 22.15
CA LEU A 34 3.53 -6.51 22.52
C LEU A 34 4.01 -7.67 21.64
N LEU A 35 3.21 -8.73 21.51
CA LEU A 35 3.53 -9.86 20.65
C LEU A 35 3.66 -9.46 19.18
N LEU A 36 2.75 -8.63 18.67
CA LEU A 36 2.79 -8.13 17.30
C LEU A 36 4.05 -7.28 17.03
N ASN A 37 4.44 -6.42 17.97
CA ASN A 37 5.68 -5.65 17.85
C ASN A 37 6.90 -6.57 17.80
N LEU A 38 6.97 -7.59 18.67
CA LEU A 38 8.06 -8.54 18.70
C LEU A 38 8.14 -9.33 17.38
N MET A 39 7.02 -9.85 16.90
CA MET A 39 6.95 -10.55 15.61
C MET A 39 7.36 -9.64 14.45
N LEU A 40 6.94 -8.37 14.46
CA LEU A 40 7.29 -7.43 13.39
C LEU A 40 8.77 -7.06 13.42
N VAL A 41 9.39 -6.94 14.59
CA VAL A 41 10.85 -6.72 14.69
C VAL A 41 11.62 -7.91 14.09
N VAL A 42 11.25 -9.15 14.46
CA VAL A 42 11.87 -10.35 13.88
C VAL A 42 11.69 -10.37 12.37
N PHE A 43 10.48 -10.08 11.90
CA PHE A 43 10.18 -10.02 10.46
C PHE A 43 11.00 -8.94 9.74
N LEU A 44 11.10 -7.73 10.31
CA LEU A 44 11.91 -6.65 9.73
C LEU A 44 13.39 -7.03 9.63
N VAL A 45 13.93 -7.66 10.67
CA VAL A 45 15.35 -8.09 10.67
C VAL A 45 15.58 -9.14 9.60
N THR A 46 14.77 -10.21 9.56
CA THR A 46 14.88 -11.26 8.54
C THR A 46 14.67 -10.73 7.12
N PHE A 47 13.65 -9.92 6.92
CA PHE A 47 13.31 -9.35 5.62
C PHE A 47 14.45 -8.48 5.05
N ASN A 48 15.01 -7.59 5.88
CA ASN A 48 16.12 -6.74 5.45
C ASN A 48 17.43 -7.54 5.33
N TYR A 49 17.68 -8.53 6.19
CA TYR A 49 18.84 -9.41 6.09
C TYR A 49 18.87 -10.15 4.76
N GLU A 50 17.78 -10.81 4.39
CA GLU A 50 17.64 -11.50 3.11
C GLU A 50 17.81 -10.55 1.91
N GLN A 51 17.32 -9.31 2.01
CA GLN A 51 17.43 -8.33 0.93
C GLN A 51 18.87 -7.84 0.70
N PHE A 52 19.60 -7.55 1.78
CA PHE A 52 20.89 -6.88 1.68
C PHE A 52 22.09 -7.84 1.68
N PHE A 53 21.92 -9.06 2.19
CA PHE A 53 23.02 -10.00 2.37
C PHE A 53 22.93 -11.27 1.52
N GLU A 54 21.75 -11.65 1.04
CA GLU A 54 21.60 -12.76 0.12
C GLU A 54 21.66 -12.29 -1.33
N SER A 55 22.73 -12.67 -2.05
CA SER A 55 22.82 -12.51 -3.50
C SER A 55 21.90 -13.54 -4.19
N ILE A 56 20.65 -13.19 -4.43
CA ILE A 56 19.71 -14.07 -5.14
C ILE A 56 20.08 -14.09 -6.62
N ALA A 57 20.31 -15.29 -7.18
CA ALA A 57 20.53 -15.46 -8.61
C ALA A 57 19.39 -14.83 -9.41
N SER A 58 19.72 -14.02 -10.41
CA SER A 58 18.81 -13.16 -11.18
C SER A 58 17.55 -13.84 -11.75
N SER A 59 17.59 -15.14 -12.02
CA SER A 59 16.45 -15.90 -12.57
C SER A 59 15.35 -16.20 -11.55
N LYS A 60 15.69 -16.31 -10.26
CA LYS A 60 14.71 -16.54 -9.16
C LYS A 60 14.24 -15.24 -8.51
N LEU A 61 14.92 -14.13 -8.75
CA LEU A 61 14.66 -12.84 -8.13
C LEU A 61 13.26 -12.32 -8.43
N SER A 62 12.77 -12.51 -9.66
CA SER A 62 11.47 -11.96 -10.09
C SER A 62 10.28 -12.57 -9.34
N ALA A 63 10.16 -13.89 -9.29
CA ALA A 63 9.02 -14.57 -8.64
C ALA A 63 9.04 -14.36 -7.12
N ALA A 64 10.20 -14.55 -6.48
CA ALA A 64 10.36 -14.37 -5.05
C ALA A 64 10.09 -12.92 -4.60
N THR A 65 10.53 -11.92 -5.38
CA THR A 65 10.29 -10.51 -5.07
C THR A 65 8.81 -10.15 -5.15
N HIS A 66 8.08 -10.65 -6.15
CA HIS A 66 6.64 -10.41 -6.24
C HIS A 66 5.87 -10.99 -5.06
N GLU A 67 6.18 -12.20 -4.65
CA GLU A 67 5.54 -12.86 -3.52
C GLU A 67 5.84 -12.10 -2.21
N ARG A 68 7.11 -11.72 -1.99
CA ARG A 68 7.53 -10.95 -0.81
C ARG A 68 6.85 -9.60 -0.74
N VAL A 69 6.82 -8.82 -1.82
CA VAL A 69 6.16 -7.50 -1.85
C VAL A 69 4.67 -7.64 -1.56
N ASN A 70 3.98 -8.61 -2.17
CA ASN A 70 2.56 -8.83 -1.91
C ASN A 70 2.29 -9.22 -0.44
N ALA A 71 3.11 -10.07 0.17
CA ALA A 71 2.99 -10.44 1.58
C ALA A 71 3.16 -9.22 2.50
N VAL A 72 4.13 -8.36 2.20
CA VAL A 72 4.36 -7.11 2.95
C VAL A 72 3.18 -6.15 2.79
N LEU A 73 2.66 -5.94 1.59
CA LEU A 73 1.50 -5.08 1.35
C LEU A 73 0.28 -5.56 2.15
N PHE A 74 0.04 -6.86 2.16
CA PHE A 74 -1.03 -7.46 2.94
C PHE A 74 -0.80 -7.31 4.46
N SER A 75 0.43 -7.49 4.93
CA SER A 75 0.81 -7.28 6.34
C SER A 75 0.57 -5.83 6.79
N ILE A 76 0.96 -4.84 5.99
CA ILE A 76 0.72 -3.42 6.29
C ILE A 76 -0.79 -3.13 6.36
N PHE A 77 -1.57 -3.64 5.40
CA PHE A 77 -3.03 -3.50 5.42
C PHE A 77 -3.63 -4.09 6.70
N LEU A 78 -3.25 -5.32 7.05
CA LEU A 78 -3.73 -5.99 8.26
C LEU A 78 -3.35 -5.22 9.52
N SER A 79 -2.16 -4.64 9.55
CA SER A 79 -1.68 -3.80 10.66
C SER A 79 -2.58 -2.59 10.91
N ILE A 80 -3.01 -1.92 9.85
CA ILE A 80 -3.94 -0.78 9.94
C ILE A 80 -5.28 -1.24 10.50
N VAL A 81 -5.81 -2.37 10.02
CA VAL A 81 -7.07 -2.96 10.48
C VAL A 81 -7.03 -3.29 11.97
N VAL A 82 -5.95 -3.92 12.44
CA VAL A 82 -5.76 -4.26 13.87
C VAL A 82 -5.83 -3.01 14.74
N VAL A 83 -5.10 -1.96 14.37
CA VAL A 83 -5.13 -0.69 15.14
C VAL A 83 -6.52 -0.06 15.12
N LEU A 84 -7.23 -0.10 13.99
CA LEU A 84 -8.60 0.42 13.88
C LEU A 84 -9.58 -0.32 14.79
N LEU A 85 -9.47 -1.65 14.86
CA LEU A 85 -10.34 -2.49 15.69
C LEU A 85 -10.13 -2.20 17.19
N TYR A 86 -8.88 -2.19 17.65
CA TYR A 86 -8.57 -1.94 19.06
C TYR A 86 -8.91 -0.49 19.49
N PHE A 87 -8.70 0.50 18.62
CA PHE A 87 -8.98 1.91 18.93
C PHE A 87 -10.32 2.40 18.36
N LYS A 88 -11.28 1.50 18.14
CA LYS A 88 -12.62 1.85 17.67
C LYS A 88 -13.42 2.65 18.71
N GLY A 89 -13.21 2.41 20.00
CA GLY A 89 -14.05 2.93 21.08
C GLY A 89 -13.29 3.64 22.19
N GLN A 90 -13.58 3.26 23.43
CA GLN A 90 -13.14 3.93 24.66
C GLN A 90 -11.62 4.00 24.84
N PHE A 91 -10.85 3.02 24.37
CA PHE A 91 -9.39 2.96 24.61
C PHE A 91 -8.60 4.14 24.04
N ASN A 92 -9.13 4.83 23.03
CA ASN A 92 -8.49 6.04 22.53
C ASN A 92 -8.59 7.21 23.52
N PHE A 93 -9.65 7.24 24.33
CA PHE A 93 -9.94 8.30 25.30
C PHE A 93 -9.55 7.89 26.73
N ASP A 94 -9.37 6.59 27.00
CA ASP A 94 -9.03 6.08 28.32
C ASP A 94 -7.60 6.47 28.73
N SER A 95 -7.47 7.11 29.90
CA SER A 95 -6.18 7.48 30.49
C SER A 95 -5.39 6.26 30.97
N LYS A 96 -6.07 5.17 31.35
CA LYS A 96 -5.46 3.91 31.80
C LYS A 96 -4.84 3.12 30.66
N ALA A 97 -5.23 3.36 29.40
CA ALA A 97 -4.70 2.69 28.21
C ALA A 97 -3.37 3.28 27.68
N LYS A 98 -2.58 3.94 28.55
CA LYS A 98 -1.32 4.59 28.15
C LYS A 98 -0.32 3.59 27.52
N ASN A 99 -0.10 2.44 28.15
CA ASN A 99 0.84 1.42 27.67
C ASN A 99 0.39 0.87 26.31
N MET A 100 -0.89 0.55 26.17
CA MET A 100 -1.47 0.09 24.89
C MET A 100 -1.30 1.13 23.78
N LYS A 101 -1.48 2.43 24.08
CA LYS A 101 -1.27 3.52 23.11
C LYS A 101 0.21 3.63 22.69
N VAL A 102 1.14 3.44 23.63
CA VAL A 102 2.59 3.44 23.32
C VAL A 102 2.92 2.27 22.43
N LEU A 103 2.51 1.05 22.78
CA LEU A 103 2.75 -0.15 21.98
C LEU A 103 2.14 -0.05 20.57
N ALA A 104 0.93 0.52 20.45
CA ALA A 104 0.32 0.75 19.15
C ALA A 104 1.07 1.80 18.31
N LYS A 105 1.63 2.85 18.94
CA LYS A 105 2.47 3.83 18.25
C LYS A 105 3.78 3.20 17.78
N THR A 106 4.42 2.38 18.62
CA THR A 106 5.61 1.59 18.24
C THR A 106 5.31 0.69 17.06
N TRP A 107 4.18 -0.01 17.09
CA TRP A 107 3.69 -0.82 15.96
C TRP A 107 3.58 -0.04 14.66
N MET A 108 3.03 1.19 14.70
CA MET A 108 2.91 2.04 13.51
C MET A 108 4.28 2.51 13.00
N VAL A 109 5.22 2.84 13.90
CA VAL A 109 6.59 3.22 13.51
C VAL A 109 7.32 2.06 12.83
N LEU A 110 7.23 0.84 13.39
CA LEU A 110 7.81 -0.36 12.79
C LEU A 110 7.21 -0.66 11.41
N ASN A 111 5.89 -0.50 11.23
CA ASN A 111 5.26 -0.59 9.91
C ASN A 111 5.73 0.51 8.95
N GLY A 112 6.05 1.70 9.47
CA GLY A 112 6.71 2.77 8.70
C GLY A 112 8.06 2.34 8.15
N PHE A 113 8.90 1.67 8.95
CA PHE A 113 10.16 1.08 8.47
C PHE A 113 9.93 0.01 7.41
N LEU A 114 8.90 -0.82 7.57
CA LEU A 114 8.54 -1.82 6.57
C LEU A 114 8.14 -1.18 5.22
N ILE A 115 7.41 -0.06 5.25
CA ILE A 115 7.08 0.72 4.05
C ILE A 115 8.37 1.22 3.37
N VAL A 116 9.31 1.78 4.13
CA VAL A 116 10.59 2.28 3.58
C VAL A 116 11.40 1.14 2.96
N SER A 117 11.55 0.02 3.66
CA SER A 117 12.23 -1.17 3.11
C SER A 117 11.59 -1.63 1.80
N THR A 118 10.25 -1.67 1.74
CA THR A 118 9.52 -2.10 0.53
C THR A 118 9.67 -1.09 -0.61
N LEU A 119 9.74 0.22 -0.33
CA LEU A 119 10.04 1.25 -1.32
C LEU A 119 11.43 1.04 -1.94
N ILE A 120 12.43 0.74 -1.13
CA ILE A 120 13.80 0.46 -1.61
C ILE A 120 13.79 -0.76 -2.53
N ILE A 121 13.20 -1.88 -2.08
CA ILE A 121 13.11 -3.12 -2.87
C ILE A 121 12.40 -2.89 -4.21
N ASN A 122 11.26 -2.19 -4.20
CA ASN A 122 10.52 -1.90 -5.42
C ASN A 122 11.33 -1.00 -6.38
N SER A 123 12.10 -0.06 -5.83
CA SER A 123 12.99 0.82 -6.61
C SER A 123 14.13 0.06 -7.26
N GLU A 124 14.80 -0.83 -6.51
CA GLU A 124 15.83 -1.71 -7.03
C GLU A 124 15.28 -2.63 -8.12
N TYR A 125 14.09 -3.19 -7.88
CA TYR A 125 13.44 -4.05 -8.87
C TYR A 125 13.10 -3.30 -10.17
N ILE A 126 12.71 -2.02 -10.09
CA ILE A 126 12.51 -1.16 -11.25
C ILE A 126 13.83 -0.88 -11.96
N ALA A 127 14.91 -0.63 -11.22
CA ALA A 127 16.23 -0.39 -11.80
C ALA A 127 16.77 -1.60 -12.59
N PHE A 128 16.44 -2.83 -12.16
CA PHE A 128 16.87 -4.05 -12.84
C PHE A 128 15.97 -4.46 -14.02
N PHE A 129 14.67 -4.36 -13.87
CA PHE A 129 13.68 -4.93 -14.80
C PHE A 129 12.79 -3.90 -15.50
N GLY A 130 13.03 -2.61 -15.29
CA GLY A 130 12.24 -1.53 -15.86
C GLY A 130 10.94 -1.25 -15.09
N LEU A 131 10.16 -0.29 -15.56
CA LEU A 131 8.94 0.19 -14.96
C LEU A 131 7.71 -0.56 -15.53
N THR A 132 6.75 -0.91 -14.67
CA THR A 132 5.47 -1.52 -15.06
C THR A 132 4.31 -0.92 -14.27
N TYR A 133 3.07 -1.09 -14.77
CA TYR A 133 1.86 -0.66 -14.04
C TYR A 133 1.78 -1.25 -12.62
N LYS A 134 2.15 -2.53 -12.45
CA LYS A 134 2.15 -3.18 -11.14
C LYS A 134 3.12 -2.51 -10.16
N ARG A 135 4.33 -2.17 -10.60
CA ARG A 135 5.36 -1.51 -9.76
C ARG A 135 4.97 -0.09 -9.40
N LEU A 136 4.32 0.63 -10.32
CA LEU A 136 3.71 1.93 -10.02
C LEU A 136 2.58 1.80 -9.01
N GLY A 137 1.72 0.78 -9.15
CA GLY A 137 0.66 0.48 -8.20
C GLY A 137 1.19 0.23 -6.78
N VAL A 138 2.36 -0.41 -6.64
CA VAL A 138 3.02 -0.59 -5.34
C VAL A 138 3.37 0.77 -4.71
N TYR A 139 3.93 1.72 -5.46
CA TYR A 139 4.21 3.07 -4.93
C TYR A 139 2.95 3.80 -4.47
N VAL A 140 1.89 3.75 -5.27
CA VAL A 140 0.59 4.37 -4.91
C VAL A 140 0.04 3.75 -3.63
N PHE A 141 0.08 2.42 -3.52
CA PHE A 141 -0.37 1.72 -2.32
C PHE A 141 0.46 2.10 -1.09
N LEU A 142 1.79 2.08 -1.20
CA LEU A 142 2.69 2.43 -0.08
C LEU A 142 2.51 3.88 0.36
N PHE A 143 2.26 4.79 -0.57
CA PHE A 143 1.95 6.18 -0.25
C PHE A 143 0.65 6.30 0.55
N LEU A 144 -0.43 5.65 0.11
CA LEU A 144 -1.70 5.63 0.84
C LEU A 144 -1.57 4.94 2.21
N ALA A 145 -0.78 3.87 2.30
CA ALA A 145 -0.49 3.18 3.55
C ALA A 145 0.27 4.08 4.53
N ALA A 146 1.28 4.80 4.06
CA ALA A 146 2.03 5.78 4.87
C ALA A 146 1.12 6.89 5.41
N LEU A 147 0.25 7.44 4.57
CA LEU A 147 -0.76 8.42 4.99
C LEU A 147 -1.72 7.83 6.04
N SER A 148 -2.17 6.59 5.85
CA SER A 148 -3.06 5.92 6.79
C SER A 148 -2.38 5.72 8.15
N LEU A 149 -1.12 5.28 8.19
CA LEU A 149 -0.34 5.16 9.43
C LEU A 149 -0.14 6.52 10.10
N PHE A 150 0.18 7.56 9.34
CA PHE A 150 0.34 8.91 9.85
C PHE A 150 -0.95 9.45 10.50
N PHE A 151 -2.08 9.34 9.82
CA PHE A 151 -3.36 9.80 10.38
C PHE A 151 -3.82 8.94 11.56
N THR A 152 -3.52 7.64 11.55
CA THR A 152 -3.81 6.74 12.67
C THR A 152 -2.94 7.11 13.89
N PHE A 153 -1.67 7.40 13.69
CA PHE A 153 -0.78 7.90 14.74
C PHE A 153 -1.30 9.22 15.32
N ARG A 154 -1.67 10.15 14.45
CA ARG A 154 -2.24 11.45 14.83
C ARG A 154 -3.58 11.30 15.55
N LYS A 155 -4.42 10.35 15.13
CA LYS A 155 -5.69 9.99 15.78
C LYS A 155 -5.47 9.57 17.23
N ILE A 156 -4.53 8.64 17.49
CA ILE A 156 -4.23 8.15 18.84
C ILE A 156 -3.62 9.28 19.68
N THR A 157 -2.70 10.06 19.11
CA THR A 157 -2.03 11.16 19.84
C THR A 157 -2.99 12.28 20.21
N LYS A 158 -3.91 12.65 19.30
CA LYS A 158 -4.88 13.73 19.48
C LYS A 158 -6.25 13.24 19.95
N GLN A 159 -6.38 11.98 20.33
CA GLN A 159 -7.61 11.35 20.82
C GLN A 159 -8.81 11.61 19.89
N LYS A 160 -8.65 11.43 18.58
CA LYS A 160 -9.70 11.60 17.58
C LYS A 160 -10.48 10.30 17.35
N SER A 161 -11.72 10.41 16.85
CA SER A 161 -12.58 9.27 16.52
C SER A 161 -12.12 8.55 15.23
N ASN A 162 -12.68 7.34 14.97
CA ASN A 162 -12.50 6.65 13.69
C ASN A 162 -13.09 7.46 12.52
N ALA A 163 -14.20 8.18 12.75
CA ALA A 163 -14.82 9.04 11.73
C ALA A 163 -13.83 10.10 11.19
N TYR A 164 -13.00 10.67 12.06
CA TYR A 164 -11.93 11.58 11.64
C TYR A 164 -10.96 10.90 10.66
N LEU A 165 -10.52 9.68 10.98
CA LEU A 165 -9.59 8.95 10.12
C LEU A 165 -10.21 8.60 8.77
N PHE A 166 -11.43 8.05 8.76
CA PHE A 166 -12.13 7.73 7.52
C PHE A 166 -12.36 8.96 6.65
N ASN A 167 -12.78 10.07 7.23
CA ASN A 167 -12.99 11.31 6.50
C ASN A 167 -11.70 11.81 5.85
N GLN A 168 -10.57 11.80 6.58
CA GLN A 168 -9.28 12.18 6.00
C GLN A 168 -8.88 11.23 4.88
N MET A 169 -8.93 9.92 5.11
CA MET A 169 -8.49 8.92 4.12
C MET A 169 -9.33 8.96 2.83
N ILE A 170 -10.64 9.20 2.91
CA ILE A 170 -11.50 9.33 1.74
C ILE A 170 -11.01 10.47 0.83
N TRP A 171 -10.72 11.65 1.38
CA TRP A 171 -10.22 12.79 0.60
C TRP A 171 -8.87 12.50 -0.06
N TYR A 172 -7.95 11.86 0.65
CA TYR A 172 -6.66 11.47 0.07
C TYR A 172 -6.80 10.39 -1.00
N CYS A 173 -7.67 9.40 -0.80
CA CYS A 173 -7.97 8.40 -1.81
C CYS A 173 -8.53 9.04 -3.09
N TYR A 174 -9.49 9.96 -2.98
CA TYR A 174 -10.02 10.69 -4.12
C TYR A 174 -8.93 11.51 -4.82
N GLY A 175 -8.10 12.23 -4.06
CA GLY A 175 -6.99 13.00 -4.61
C GLY A 175 -6.01 12.12 -5.39
N VAL A 176 -5.63 10.96 -4.85
CA VAL A 176 -4.73 10.01 -5.52
C VAL A 176 -5.37 9.43 -6.77
N ILE A 177 -6.66 9.02 -6.73
CA ILE A 177 -7.38 8.51 -7.91
C ILE A 177 -7.42 9.60 -8.99
N PHE A 178 -7.73 10.84 -8.63
CA PHE A 178 -7.75 11.96 -9.55
C PHE A 178 -6.37 12.18 -10.20
N LEU A 179 -5.31 12.24 -9.41
CA LEU A 179 -3.94 12.37 -9.93
C LEU A 179 -3.57 11.21 -10.85
N CYS A 180 -3.90 9.97 -10.45
CA CYS A 180 -3.65 8.79 -11.28
C CYS A 180 -4.42 8.82 -12.61
N SER A 181 -5.58 9.43 -12.68
CA SER A 181 -6.38 9.53 -13.92
C SER A 181 -5.86 10.59 -14.89
N VAL A 182 -5.19 11.63 -14.38
CA VAL A 182 -4.62 12.71 -15.22
C VAL A 182 -3.29 12.30 -15.85
N VAL A 183 -2.51 11.45 -15.17
CA VAL A 183 -1.17 11.04 -15.63
C VAL A 183 -1.28 9.96 -16.71
N ASN A 184 -0.61 10.17 -17.85
CA ASN A 184 -0.46 9.14 -18.86
C ASN A 184 0.66 8.16 -18.48
N TRP A 185 0.28 7.15 -17.68
CA TRP A 185 1.21 6.13 -17.14
C TRP A 185 1.88 5.31 -18.25
N GLY A 186 1.16 4.99 -19.33
CA GLY A 186 1.72 4.25 -20.45
C GLY A 186 2.85 5.00 -21.15
N ASN A 187 2.68 6.32 -21.31
CA ASN A 187 3.73 7.20 -21.83
C ASN A 187 4.96 7.20 -20.91
N LEU A 188 4.75 7.39 -19.61
CA LEU A 188 5.81 7.43 -18.62
C LEU A 188 6.60 6.11 -18.58
N ILE A 189 5.90 4.96 -18.59
CA ILE A 189 6.52 3.63 -18.63
C ILE A 189 7.35 3.47 -19.91
N THR A 190 6.81 3.84 -21.06
CA THR A 190 7.49 3.71 -22.35
C THR A 190 8.76 4.53 -22.39
N ILE A 191 8.68 5.83 -22.06
CA ILE A 191 9.85 6.74 -22.08
C ILE A 191 10.92 6.26 -21.10
N TYR A 192 10.52 5.95 -19.87
CA TYR A 192 11.47 5.48 -18.85
C TYR A 192 12.18 4.21 -19.30
N ASN A 193 11.44 3.17 -19.73
CA ASN A 193 12.04 1.88 -20.10
C ASN A 193 12.96 1.99 -21.31
N ILE A 194 12.61 2.77 -22.31
CA ILE A 194 13.45 3.04 -23.47
C ILE A 194 14.71 3.80 -23.05
N SER A 195 14.59 4.82 -22.20
CA SER A 195 15.73 5.64 -21.78
C SER A 195 16.77 4.89 -20.96
N VAL A 196 16.34 3.94 -20.12
CA VAL A 196 17.22 3.12 -19.29
C VAL A 196 17.58 1.76 -19.93
N ASN A 197 17.00 1.45 -21.09
CA ASN A 197 17.11 0.17 -21.79
C ASN A 197 16.79 -1.05 -20.90
N LYS A 198 15.71 -0.95 -20.10
CA LYS A 198 15.20 -1.99 -19.20
C LYS A 198 13.72 -2.20 -19.43
N GLY A 199 13.26 -3.46 -19.34
CA GLY A 199 11.85 -3.79 -19.61
C GLY A 199 11.45 -3.43 -21.04
N VAL A 200 12.37 -3.58 -21.98
CA VAL A 200 12.20 -3.27 -23.42
C VAL A 200 11.88 -4.51 -24.24
N GLU A 201 11.51 -5.62 -23.59
CA GLU A 201 11.09 -6.84 -24.29
C GLU A 201 9.97 -6.54 -25.29
N PRO A 202 10.07 -7.01 -26.56
CA PRO A 202 9.10 -6.66 -27.60
C PRO A 202 7.66 -7.01 -27.23
N VAL A 203 7.43 -8.15 -26.58
CA VAL A 203 6.11 -8.58 -26.09
C VAL A 203 5.52 -7.58 -25.09
N PHE A 204 6.32 -7.11 -24.12
CA PHE A 204 5.88 -6.15 -23.12
C PHE A 204 5.63 -4.78 -23.75
N LEU A 205 6.59 -4.24 -24.50
CA LEU A 205 6.42 -2.92 -25.13
C LEU A 205 5.26 -2.90 -26.12
N SER A 206 5.00 -3.97 -26.87
CA SER A 206 3.87 -4.05 -27.79
C SER A 206 2.52 -4.12 -27.07
N SER A 207 2.48 -4.58 -25.81
CA SER A 207 1.25 -4.65 -25.02
C SER A 207 0.80 -3.29 -24.45
N LEU A 208 1.67 -2.29 -24.43
CA LEU A 208 1.33 -0.95 -23.94
C LEU A 208 0.43 -0.21 -24.95
N ASN A 209 -0.49 0.61 -24.46
CA ASN A 209 -1.51 1.25 -25.30
C ASN A 209 -1.15 2.67 -25.76
N PHE A 210 0.03 3.20 -25.43
CA PHE A 210 0.41 4.58 -25.70
C PHE A 210 1.80 4.67 -26.32
N ASN A 211 2.08 5.76 -27.05
CA ASN A 211 3.36 6.01 -27.72
C ASN A 211 3.78 4.93 -28.73
N ASP A 212 2.86 4.53 -29.59
CA ASP A 212 3.13 3.53 -30.62
C ASP A 212 4.27 3.96 -31.57
N SER A 213 4.33 5.25 -31.90
CA SER A 213 5.42 5.83 -32.72
C SER A 213 6.80 5.69 -32.07
N SER A 214 6.94 6.04 -30.79
CA SER A 214 8.21 5.93 -30.07
C SER A 214 8.68 4.49 -29.91
N ARG A 215 7.73 3.55 -29.68
CA ARG A 215 8.02 2.12 -29.58
C ARG A 215 8.43 1.53 -30.95
N ARG A 216 7.72 1.92 -32.00
CA ARG A 216 8.06 1.52 -33.35
C ARG A 216 9.45 2.00 -33.74
N GLN A 217 9.77 3.27 -33.46
CA GLN A 217 11.11 3.80 -33.72
C GLN A 217 12.18 3.02 -32.96
N PHE A 218 11.96 2.75 -31.68
CA PHE A 218 12.87 1.94 -30.87
C PHE A 218 13.07 0.52 -31.46
N PHE A 219 12.03 -0.13 -31.96
CA PHE A 219 12.16 -1.46 -32.58
C PHE A 219 12.93 -1.41 -33.90
N LEU A 220 12.72 -0.38 -34.72
CA LEU A 220 13.47 -0.19 -35.96
C LEU A 220 14.96 0.08 -35.70
N ASP A 221 15.27 0.99 -34.76
CA ASP A 221 16.64 1.39 -34.42
C ASP A 221 17.46 0.23 -33.84
N ASN A 222 16.81 -0.71 -33.15
CA ASN A 222 17.47 -1.86 -32.53
C ASN A 222 17.37 -3.15 -33.33
N ASN A 223 16.87 -3.12 -34.56
CA ASN A 223 16.61 -4.30 -35.41
C ASN A 223 15.79 -5.39 -34.71
N LEU A 224 14.91 -4.99 -33.79
CA LEU A 224 14.05 -5.87 -33.03
C LEU A 224 12.80 -6.17 -33.87
N ASN A 225 12.73 -7.41 -34.36
CA ASN A 225 11.54 -8.08 -34.91
C ASN A 225 10.60 -7.17 -35.71
N GLY A 226 10.81 -7.05 -37.03
CA GLY A 226 9.99 -6.22 -37.93
C GLY A 226 8.47 -6.44 -37.83
N GLU A 227 8.04 -7.65 -37.42
CA GLU A 227 6.64 -7.99 -37.18
C GLU A 227 5.99 -7.13 -36.07
N TYR A 228 6.70 -6.85 -34.97
CA TYR A 228 6.17 -6.00 -33.90
C TYR A 228 6.07 -4.53 -34.31
N ALA A 229 7.05 -4.05 -35.09
CA ALA A 229 7.02 -2.69 -35.62
C ALA A 229 5.85 -2.51 -36.60
N GLU A 230 5.57 -3.50 -37.43
CA GLU A 230 4.47 -3.47 -38.38
C GLU A 230 3.11 -3.54 -37.68
N LYS A 231 2.94 -4.40 -36.68
CA LYS A 231 1.72 -4.42 -35.83
C LYS A 231 1.44 -3.08 -35.17
N LEU A 232 2.45 -2.37 -34.67
CA LEU A 232 2.29 -1.03 -34.10
C LEU A 232 1.88 -0.01 -35.15
N ARG A 233 2.44 -0.09 -36.36
CA ARG A 233 2.07 0.77 -37.49
C ARG A 233 0.61 0.56 -37.93
N GLU A 234 0.16 -0.68 -38.07
CA GLU A 234 -1.23 -1.01 -38.40
C GLU A 234 -2.19 -0.45 -37.33
N ARG A 235 -1.82 -0.56 -36.06
CA ARG A 235 -2.59 -0.01 -34.95
C ARG A 235 -2.69 1.52 -35.00
N GLU A 236 -1.60 2.23 -35.26
CA GLU A 236 -1.60 3.68 -35.48
C GLU A 236 -2.56 4.09 -36.60
N ILE A 237 -2.47 3.42 -37.74
CA ILE A 237 -3.34 3.67 -38.90
C ILE A 237 -4.82 3.45 -38.54
N ASN A 238 -5.13 2.39 -37.80
CA ASN A 238 -6.50 2.11 -37.36
C ASN A 238 -7.03 3.17 -36.39
N ILE A 239 -6.23 3.63 -35.44
CA ILE A 239 -6.61 4.72 -34.54
C ILE A 239 -6.84 6.03 -35.31
N GLN A 240 -5.98 6.36 -36.29
CA GLN A 240 -6.15 7.55 -37.12
C GLN A 240 -7.43 7.48 -37.96
N LYS A 241 -7.73 6.31 -38.55
CA LYS A 241 -8.99 6.10 -39.30
C LYS A 241 -10.20 6.27 -38.38
N GLN A 242 -10.18 5.73 -37.17
CA GLN A 242 -11.27 5.84 -36.23
C GLN A 242 -11.48 7.30 -35.77
N ASN A 243 -10.42 8.03 -35.49
CA ASN A 243 -10.48 9.45 -35.13
C ASN A 243 -11.00 10.31 -36.31
N SER A 244 -10.59 10.01 -37.55
CA SER A 244 -11.07 10.70 -38.73
C SER A 244 -12.56 10.41 -39.03
N PHE A 245 -13.03 9.23 -38.68
CA PHE A 245 -14.47 8.89 -38.80
C PHE A 245 -15.29 9.64 -37.75
N LEU A 246 -14.84 9.67 -36.48
CA LEU A 246 -15.51 10.40 -35.39
C LEU A 246 -15.56 11.91 -35.64
N SER A 247 -14.51 12.50 -36.24
CA SER A 247 -14.51 13.92 -36.60
C SER A 247 -15.43 14.29 -37.77
N LYS A 248 -15.88 13.32 -38.55
CA LYS A 248 -16.85 13.54 -39.67
C LYS A 248 -18.30 13.32 -39.24
N THR A 249 -18.52 12.69 -38.05
CA THR A 249 -19.85 12.38 -37.52
C THR A 249 -20.30 13.33 -36.42
N LEU A 250 -19.46 14.25 -35.99
CA LEU A 250 -19.72 15.40 -35.11
C LEU A 250 -19.84 16.68 -35.94
#